data_612b930d8527ef4ca2a6e7ea65cbbb05
#
_entry.id   612b930d8527ef4ca2a6e7ea65cbbb05
#
_cell.length_a   1.000
_cell.length_b   1.000
_cell.length_c   1.000
_cell.angle_alpha   90.00
_cell.angle_beta   90.00
_cell.angle_gamma   90.00
#
_symmetry.space_group_name_H-M   'P 1'
#
loop_
_entity.id
_entity.type
_entity.pdbx_description
1 polymer ?
#
loop_
_entity_poly.entity_id
_entity_poly.type
_entity_poly.pdbx_seq_one_letter_code
_entity_poly.pdbx_strand_id
1 'polypeptide(L)'
;MKRIYVCLLIFLCFAFVQAQKIKHPALLYTPERIQQVKQRIVNDLKMAEAWASIKKTADEQLQKKNLSKADYLALAYLMTDEKKYADKLKEILLDVIKEDTWGSEEMLARIPVWRADLGLAHKAYLSAIAYDAVYNDLSSSERKEIAEGLKRLALDPCLGDWVLEPARIHSLNSMGHNWWTSCACMGGILALSLQNELPEAKQGAEAVYEALPQWFDFAGDVLQQKPKSFDADGGMYESLNYANFGIQEALQFRLAWMNTHPGQ
;
A
#
# COMPACT_ATOMS: atom_id res chain seq x y z
N MET A 1 23.39 51.42 5.40
CA MET A 1 22.01 50.94 5.62
C MET A 1 21.35 50.19 4.46
N LYS A 2 22.09 49.69 3.45
CA LYS A 2 21.54 48.92 2.29
C LYS A 2 21.77 47.41 2.36
N ARG A 3 22.45 46.88 3.39
CA ARG A 3 22.74 45.44 3.49
C ARG A 3 21.78 44.62 4.36
N ILE A 4 20.87 45.27 5.11
CA ILE A 4 19.90 44.58 6.01
C ILE A 4 18.65 44.10 5.28
N TYR A 5 18.27 44.72 4.17
CA TYR A 5 17.06 44.37 3.43
C TYR A 5 17.20 43.11 2.55
N VAL A 6 18.42 42.70 2.20
CA VAL A 6 18.63 41.50 1.36
C VAL A 6 18.46 40.20 2.16
N CYS A 7 18.81 40.22 3.44
CA CYS A 7 18.64 39.03 4.30
C CYS A 7 17.20 38.76 4.70
N LEU A 8 16.34 39.80 4.74
CA LEU A 8 14.91 39.62 5.06
C LEU A 8 14.10 39.03 3.89
N LEU A 9 14.52 39.28 2.66
CA LEU A 9 13.85 38.72 1.46
C LEU A 9 14.17 37.26 1.21
N ILE A 10 15.34 36.77 1.66
CA ILE A 10 15.70 35.34 1.54
C ILE A 10 14.94 34.49 2.56
N PHE A 11 14.57 35.04 3.71
CA PHE A 11 13.81 34.32 4.75
C PHE A 11 12.30 34.18 4.41
N LEU A 12 11.78 34.98 3.50
CA LEU A 12 10.37 34.92 3.06
C LEU A 12 10.12 33.94 1.92
N CYS A 13 11.16 33.42 1.27
CA CYS A 13 11.04 32.39 0.22
C CYS A 13 11.04 30.95 0.77
N PHE A 14 11.19 30.72 2.07
CA PHE A 14 10.87 29.46 2.74
C PHE A 14 9.37 29.36 3.11
N ALA A 15 8.52 30.04 2.36
CA ALA A 15 7.08 29.93 2.49
C ALA A 15 6.62 28.56 1.95
N PHE A 16 6.40 27.63 2.88
CA PHE A 16 5.40 26.58 2.78
C PHE A 16 5.19 25.96 1.39
N VAL A 17 6.06 25.06 1.00
CA VAL A 17 5.61 23.95 0.16
C VAL A 17 4.72 23.11 1.08
N GLN A 18 3.47 23.55 1.22
CA GLN A 18 2.42 22.70 1.79
C GLN A 18 2.37 21.49 0.89
N ALA A 19 2.82 20.33 1.39
CA ALA A 19 2.75 19.10 0.64
C ALA A 19 1.32 18.94 0.13
N GLN A 20 1.15 18.90 -1.19
CA GLN A 20 -0.17 18.82 -1.81
C GLN A 20 -0.83 17.53 -1.32
N LYS A 21 -1.99 17.67 -0.65
CA LYS A 21 -2.74 16.51 -0.16
C LYS A 21 -3.19 15.64 -1.33
N ILE A 22 -3.06 14.34 -1.15
CA ILE A 22 -3.60 13.37 -2.10
C ILE A 22 -5.12 13.48 -2.14
N LYS A 23 -5.68 13.48 -3.35
CA LYS A 23 -7.13 13.45 -3.58
C LYS A 23 -7.58 12.01 -3.77
N HIS A 24 -8.19 11.45 -2.75
CA HIS A 24 -8.73 10.09 -2.79
C HIS A 24 -10.03 9.96 -3.58
N PRO A 25 -10.29 8.81 -4.23
CA PRO A 25 -9.41 7.66 -4.35
C PRO A 25 -8.27 7.92 -5.33
N ALA A 26 -7.06 7.50 -4.98
CA ALA A 26 -5.85 7.80 -5.74
C ALA A 26 -4.92 6.59 -5.99
N LEU A 27 -5.09 5.48 -5.28
CA LEU A 27 -4.16 4.36 -5.38
C LEU A 27 -4.30 3.62 -6.72
N LEU A 28 -5.15 2.60 -6.77
CA LEU A 28 -5.34 1.76 -7.96
C LEU A 28 -6.64 2.07 -8.69
N TYR A 29 -7.67 2.52 -7.99
CA TYR A 29 -9.01 2.79 -8.50
C TYR A 29 -9.27 4.29 -8.64
N THR A 30 -8.45 4.98 -9.47
CA THR A 30 -8.67 6.41 -9.72
C THR A 30 -10.00 6.67 -10.42
N PRO A 31 -10.61 7.86 -10.26
CA PRO A 31 -11.87 8.20 -10.94
C PRO A 31 -11.83 7.96 -12.45
N GLU A 32 -10.72 8.31 -13.11
CA GLU A 32 -10.53 8.12 -14.55
C GLU A 32 -10.52 6.64 -14.92
N ARG A 33 -9.84 5.80 -14.13
CA ARG A 33 -9.80 4.36 -14.36
C ARG A 33 -11.15 3.70 -14.14
N ILE A 34 -11.88 4.11 -13.11
CA ILE A 34 -13.26 3.66 -12.87
C ILE A 34 -14.16 3.99 -14.07
N GLN A 35 -14.06 5.21 -14.63
CA GLN A 35 -14.83 5.59 -15.82
C GLN A 35 -14.46 4.74 -17.04
N GLN A 36 -13.17 4.49 -17.26
CA GLN A 36 -12.73 3.59 -18.35
C GLN A 36 -13.29 2.18 -18.20
N VAL A 37 -13.29 1.62 -16.99
CA VAL A 37 -13.86 0.29 -16.72
C VAL A 37 -15.37 0.29 -16.96
N LYS A 38 -16.12 1.31 -16.50
CA LYS A 38 -17.55 1.46 -16.77
C LYS A 38 -17.86 1.46 -18.27
N GLN A 39 -17.07 2.16 -19.07
CA GLN A 39 -17.22 2.20 -20.53
C GLN A 39 -16.92 0.84 -21.19
N ARG A 40 -15.86 0.16 -20.74
CA ARG A 40 -15.47 -1.14 -21.30
C ARG A 40 -16.47 -2.24 -21.01
N ILE A 41 -17.07 -2.27 -19.83
CA ILE A 41 -18.07 -3.27 -19.44
C ILE A 41 -19.25 -3.30 -20.42
N VAL A 42 -19.62 -2.17 -21.04
CA VAL A 42 -20.74 -2.08 -22.00
C VAL A 42 -20.43 -2.81 -23.31
N ASN A 43 -19.17 -2.87 -23.72
CA ASN A 43 -18.78 -3.36 -25.04
C ASN A 43 -17.89 -4.61 -25.00
N ASP A 44 -17.49 -5.08 -23.83
CA ASP A 44 -16.61 -6.24 -23.63
C ASP A 44 -17.28 -7.25 -22.71
N LEU A 45 -17.72 -8.36 -23.28
CA LEU A 45 -18.44 -9.41 -22.56
C LEU A 45 -17.61 -9.98 -21.40
N LYS A 46 -16.29 -10.18 -21.60
CA LYS A 46 -15.41 -10.70 -20.53
C LYS A 46 -15.29 -9.72 -19.37
N MET A 47 -15.23 -8.43 -19.66
CA MET A 47 -15.25 -7.39 -18.63
C MET A 47 -16.58 -7.34 -17.90
N ALA A 48 -17.71 -7.52 -18.61
CA ALA A 48 -19.03 -7.56 -18.01
C ALA A 48 -19.20 -8.78 -17.09
N GLU A 49 -18.74 -9.96 -17.50
CA GLU A 49 -18.74 -11.18 -16.70
C GLU A 49 -17.86 -11.06 -15.45
N ALA A 50 -16.64 -10.51 -15.63
CA ALA A 50 -15.74 -10.23 -14.50
C ALA A 50 -16.37 -9.27 -13.48
N TRP A 51 -16.98 -8.19 -13.96
CA TRP A 51 -17.69 -7.24 -13.11
C TRP A 51 -18.87 -7.91 -12.37
N ALA A 52 -19.68 -8.69 -13.04
CA ALA A 52 -20.80 -9.42 -12.41
C ALA A 52 -20.31 -10.34 -11.27
N SER A 53 -19.18 -11.05 -11.49
CA SER A 53 -18.56 -11.89 -10.47
C SER A 53 -18.04 -11.08 -9.27
N ILE A 54 -17.37 -9.97 -9.53
CA ILE A 54 -16.86 -9.06 -8.50
C ILE A 54 -18.01 -8.51 -7.66
N LYS A 55 -19.07 -8.00 -8.32
CA LYS A 55 -20.24 -7.45 -7.64
C LYS A 55 -20.95 -8.50 -6.77
N LYS A 56 -21.12 -9.71 -7.28
CA LYS A 56 -21.67 -10.83 -6.50
C LYS A 56 -20.85 -11.09 -5.25
N THR A 57 -19.51 -11.17 -5.37
CA THR A 57 -18.62 -11.37 -4.23
C THR A 57 -18.71 -10.23 -3.22
N ALA A 58 -18.82 -8.98 -3.69
CA ALA A 58 -19.02 -7.82 -2.84
C ALA A 58 -20.35 -7.89 -2.08
N ASP A 59 -21.45 -8.29 -2.74
CA ASP A 59 -22.76 -8.47 -2.09
C ASP A 59 -22.72 -9.57 -1.00
N GLU A 60 -22.01 -10.66 -1.25
CA GLU A 60 -21.78 -11.73 -0.26
C GLU A 60 -20.93 -11.25 0.93
N GLN A 61 -19.96 -10.36 0.68
CA GLN A 61 -19.07 -9.81 1.70
C GLN A 61 -19.80 -8.84 2.67
N LEU A 62 -20.94 -8.26 2.29
CA LEU A 62 -21.74 -7.39 3.17
C LEU A 62 -22.16 -8.09 4.48
N GLN A 63 -22.22 -9.41 4.48
CA GLN A 63 -22.59 -10.23 5.67
C GLN A 63 -21.38 -10.57 6.56
N LYS A 64 -20.15 -10.23 6.16
CA LYS A 64 -18.92 -10.58 6.88
C LYS A 64 -18.35 -9.36 7.60
N LYS A 65 -17.55 -9.62 8.67
CA LYS A 65 -16.92 -8.57 9.49
C LYS A 65 -15.39 -8.68 9.48
N ASN A 66 -14.83 -8.90 8.30
CA ASN A 66 -13.38 -9.03 8.15
C ASN A 66 -12.90 -8.37 6.86
N LEU A 67 -11.59 -8.15 6.75
CA LEU A 67 -10.95 -7.55 5.57
C LEU A 67 -11.00 -8.42 4.30
N SER A 68 -11.35 -9.71 4.42
CA SER A 68 -11.39 -10.60 3.25
C SER A 68 -12.29 -10.00 2.16
N LYS A 69 -11.75 -9.82 0.97
CA LYS A 69 -12.49 -9.21 -0.16
C LYS A 69 -12.92 -7.75 0.07
N ALA A 70 -12.24 -6.99 0.93
CA ALA A 70 -12.49 -5.55 1.08
C ALA A 70 -12.21 -4.77 -0.22
N ASP A 71 -11.29 -5.24 -1.04
CA ASP A 71 -11.01 -4.75 -2.39
C ASP A 71 -12.21 -4.88 -3.34
N TYR A 72 -13.00 -5.96 -3.22
CA TYR A 72 -14.25 -6.15 -3.98
C TYR A 72 -15.32 -5.17 -3.51
N LEU A 73 -15.47 -4.95 -2.20
CA LEU A 73 -16.37 -3.92 -1.66
C LEU A 73 -15.97 -2.52 -2.14
N ALA A 74 -14.67 -2.21 -2.10
CA ALA A 74 -14.15 -0.92 -2.55
C ALA A 74 -14.45 -0.68 -4.03
N LEU A 75 -14.16 -1.67 -4.89
CA LEU A 75 -14.48 -1.56 -6.30
C LEU A 75 -15.99 -1.47 -6.54
N ALA A 76 -16.81 -2.25 -5.82
CA ALA A 76 -18.27 -2.18 -5.94
C ALA A 76 -18.79 -0.80 -5.55
N TYR A 77 -18.28 -0.19 -4.48
CA TYR A 77 -18.62 1.17 -4.08
C TYR A 77 -18.28 2.18 -5.20
N LEU A 78 -17.05 2.19 -5.66
CA LEU A 78 -16.57 3.15 -6.68
C LEU A 78 -17.26 2.97 -8.04
N MET A 79 -17.72 1.76 -8.35
CA MET A 79 -18.44 1.47 -9.59
C MET A 79 -19.92 1.85 -9.52
N THR A 80 -20.56 1.77 -8.35
CA THR A 80 -22.03 1.90 -8.23
C THR A 80 -22.50 3.10 -7.41
N ASP A 81 -21.62 3.70 -6.60
CA ASP A 81 -21.93 4.72 -5.59
C ASP A 81 -22.97 4.24 -4.52
N GLU A 82 -23.22 2.91 -4.42
CA GLU A 82 -24.13 2.36 -3.42
C GLU A 82 -23.52 2.43 -2.02
N LYS A 83 -24.06 3.27 -1.15
CA LYS A 83 -23.58 3.53 0.21
C LYS A 83 -23.42 2.28 1.08
N LYS A 84 -24.20 1.23 0.86
CA LYS A 84 -24.08 -0.03 1.62
C LYS A 84 -22.65 -0.61 1.62
N TYR A 85 -21.91 -0.44 0.51
CA TYR A 85 -20.53 -0.91 0.41
C TYR A 85 -19.57 0.00 1.20
N ALA A 86 -19.75 1.33 1.10
CA ALA A 86 -18.96 2.30 1.86
C ALA A 86 -19.17 2.15 3.36
N ASP A 87 -20.43 2.02 3.81
CA ASP A 87 -20.79 1.82 5.21
C ASP A 87 -20.17 0.53 5.76
N LYS A 88 -20.17 -0.53 4.94
CA LYS A 88 -19.54 -1.80 5.31
C LYS A 88 -18.02 -1.72 5.41
N LEU A 89 -17.36 -1.02 4.47
CA LEU A 89 -15.92 -0.81 4.53
C LEU A 89 -15.54 0.02 5.77
N LYS A 90 -16.31 1.05 6.09
CA LYS A 90 -16.12 1.86 7.29
C LYS A 90 -16.26 1.02 8.56
N GLU A 91 -17.32 0.18 8.66
CA GLU A 91 -17.52 -0.76 9.77
C GLU A 91 -16.30 -1.66 9.94
N ILE A 92 -15.83 -2.28 8.84
CA ILE A 92 -14.68 -3.18 8.86
C ILE A 92 -13.41 -2.46 9.32
N LEU A 93 -13.11 -1.27 8.76
CA LEU A 93 -11.90 -0.52 9.11
C LEU A 93 -11.90 -0.12 10.60
N LEU A 94 -13.02 0.38 11.12
CA LEU A 94 -13.15 0.76 12.53
C LEU A 94 -13.13 -0.45 13.48
N ASP A 95 -13.42 -1.64 13.00
CA ASP A 95 -13.39 -2.86 13.80
C ASP A 95 -11.99 -3.47 13.84
N VAL A 96 -11.33 -3.62 12.70
CA VAL A 96 -10.01 -4.25 12.62
C VAL A 96 -8.90 -3.48 13.33
N ILE A 97 -9.01 -2.16 13.45
CA ILE A 97 -8.02 -1.35 14.19
C ILE A 97 -8.06 -1.56 15.71
N LYS A 98 -9.07 -2.26 16.22
CA LYS A 98 -9.16 -2.65 17.65
C LYS A 98 -8.36 -3.90 17.97
N GLU A 99 -7.90 -4.65 16.95
CA GLU A 99 -7.04 -5.81 17.15
C GLU A 99 -5.70 -5.39 17.77
N ASP A 100 -5.12 -6.22 18.62
CA ASP A 100 -3.84 -5.94 19.28
C ASP A 100 -2.67 -6.06 18.30
N THR A 101 -2.67 -7.09 17.47
CA THR A 101 -1.63 -7.38 16.48
C THR A 101 -2.19 -8.16 15.29
N TRP A 102 -1.52 -8.03 14.14
CA TRP A 102 -1.76 -8.86 12.97
C TRP A 102 -0.66 -9.87 12.70
N GLY A 103 0.44 -9.80 13.47
CA GLY A 103 1.52 -10.77 13.38
C GLY A 103 1.05 -12.15 13.85
N SER A 104 1.47 -13.22 13.15
CA SER A 104 1.20 -14.60 13.57
C SER A 104 2.05 -14.98 14.78
N GLU A 105 1.52 -15.83 15.67
CA GLU A 105 2.25 -16.31 16.86
C GLU A 105 3.59 -16.94 16.48
N GLU A 106 3.64 -17.72 15.40
CA GLU A 106 4.86 -18.35 14.90
C GLU A 106 5.94 -17.32 14.56
N MET A 107 5.57 -16.24 13.89
CA MET A 107 6.52 -15.20 13.47
C MET A 107 6.94 -14.32 14.64
N LEU A 108 6.04 -14.01 15.54
CA LEU A 108 6.32 -13.25 16.76
C LEU A 108 7.21 -14.01 17.76
N ALA A 109 7.21 -15.35 17.69
CA ALA A 109 8.07 -16.19 18.54
C ALA A 109 9.51 -16.34 18.02
N ARG A 110 9.83 -15.81 16.81
CA ARG A 110 11.18 -15.91 16.22
C ARG A 110 12.18 -15.00 16.93
N ILE A 111 13.45 -15.31 16.80
CA ILE A 111 14.57 -14.48 17.25
C ILE A 111 15.50 -14.22 16.06
N PRO A 112 15.59 -12.98 15.56
CA PRO A 112 14.81 -11.80 15.98
C PRO A 112 13.33 -11.95 15.65
N VAL A 113 12.48 -11.19 16.36
CA VAL A 113 11.02 -11.19 16.16
C VAL A 113 10.67 -10.72 14.76
N TRP A 114 9.81 -11.44 14.07
CA TRP A 114 9.22 -11.03 12.79
C TRP A 114 7.81 -10.50 13.03
N ARG A 115 7.60 -9.22 12.82
CA ARG A 115 6.29 -8.59 13.03
C ARG A 115 5.42 -8.62 11.78
N ALA A 116 6.06 -8.63 10.59
CA ALA A 116 5.37 -8.65 9.30
C ALA A 116 5.70 -9.90 8.49
N ASP A 117 4.64 -10.52 7.99
CA ASP A 117 4.65 -11.68 7.08
C ASP A 117 3.71 -11.44 5.89
N LEU A 118 3.53 -12.43 5.02
CA LEU A 118 2.65 -12.35 3.85
C LEU A 118 1.19 -12.10 4.23
N GLY A 119 0.72 -12.69 5.35
CA GLY A 119 -0.64 -12.51 5.83
C GLY A 119 -0.91 -11.07 6.27
N LEU A 120 0.02 -10.50 7.02
CA LEU A 120 -0.05 -9.11 7.44
C LEU A 120 0.08 -8.15 6.23
N ALA A 121 0.99 -8.42 5.30
CA ALA A 121 1.16 -7.62 4.08
C ALA A 121 -0.13 -7.59 3.24
N HIS A 122 -0.82 -8.71 3.12
CA HIS A 122 -2.12 -8.77 2.44
C HIS A 122 -3.20 -7.96 3.16
N LYS A 123 -3.27 -8.03 4.51
CA LYS A 123 -4.17 -7.17 5.29
C LYS A 123 -3.84 -5.68 5.11
N ALA A 124 -2.56 -5.31 5.04
CA ALA A 124 -2.12 -3.94 4.77
C ALA A 124 -2.66 -3.43 3.42
N TYR A 125 -2.51 -4.23 2.36
CA TYR A 125 -3.04 -3.93 1.03
C TYR A 125 -4.56 -3.74 1.03
N LEU A 126 -5.30 -4.70 1.59
CA LEU A 126 -6.77 -4.63 1.63
C LEU A 126 -7.26 -3.40 2.41
N SER A 127 -6.59 -3.07 3.51
CA SER A 127 -6.91 -1.88 4.30
C SER A 127 -6.62 -0.59 3.55
N ALA A 128 -5.51 -0.53 2.81
CA ALA A 128 -5.16 0.62 1.99
C ALA A 128 -6.21 0.89 0.91
N ILE A 129 -6.62 -0.15 0.19
CA ILE A 129 -7.64 -0.05 -0.87
C ILE A 129 -9.01 0.34 -0.29
N ALA A 130 -9.38 -0.25 0.86
CA ALA A 130 -10.62 0.08 1.56
C ALA A 130 -10.63 1.55 2.03
N TYR A 131 -9.55 2.00 2.68
CA TYR A 131 -9.40 3.36 3.19
C TYR A 131 -9.42 4.40 2.06
N ASP A 132 -8.66 4.15 0.99
CA ASP A 132 -8.61 5.00 -0.21
C ASP A 132 -10.01 5.20 -0.82
N ALA A 133 -10.78 4.11 -0.94
CA ALA A 133 -12.10 4.14 -1.54
C ALA A 133 -13.13 4.95 -0.73
N VAL A 134 -13.08 4.86 0.60
CA VAL A 134 -14.07 5.52 1.48
C VAL A 134 -13.56 6.78 2.15
N TYR A 135 -12.37 7.25 1.80
CA TYR A 135 -11.72 8.41 2.43
C TYR A 135 -12.64 9.62 2.58
N ASN A 136 -13.41 9.93 1.54
CA ASN A 136 -14.31 11.08 1.52
C ASN A 136 -15.61 10.86 2.32
N ASP A 137 -15.93 9.62 2.69
CA ASP A 137 -17.07 9.27 3.54
C ASP A 137 -16.71 9.21 5.03
N LEU A 138 -15.43 9.29 5.36
CA LEU A 138 -14.93 9.31 6.73
C LEU A 138 -14.84 10.74 7.25
N SER A 139 -15.23 10.96 8.49
CA SER A 139 -14.94 12.20 9.22
C SER A 139 -13.43 12.33 9.49
N SER A 140 -12.97 13.54 9.78
CA SER A 140 -11.55 13.77 10.09
C SER A 140 -11.07 12.99 11.31
N SER A 141 -11.94 12.78 12.32
CA SER A 141 -11.62 11.95 13.49
C SER A 141 -11.47 10.48 13.13
N GLU A 142 -12.39 9.94 12.33
CA GLU A 142 -12.34 8.55 11.86
C GLU A 142 -11.10 8.29 10.99
N ARG A 143 -10.78 9.22 10.07
CA ARG A 143 -9.55 9.11 9.27
C ARG A 143 -8.31 9.00 10.15
N LYS A 144 -8.20 9.87 11.15
CA LYS A 144 -7.06 9.85 12.07
C LYS A 144 -7.02 8.57 12.90
N GLU A 145 -8.14 8.14 13.47
CA GLU A 145 -8.24 6.92 14.27
C GLU A 145 -7.85 5.67 13.45
N ILE A 146 -8.39 5.55 12.23
CA ILE A 146 -8.06 4.45 11.32
C ILE A 146 -6.58 4.50 10.92
N ALA A 147 -6.05 5.68 10.58
CA ALA A 147 -4.66 5.83 10.17
C ALA A 147 -3.68 5.41 11.29
N GLU A 148 -3.90 5.86 12.52
CA GLU A 148 -3.08 5.47 13.67
C GLU A 148 -3.18 3.96 13.98
N GLY A 149 -4.37 3.38 13.88
CA GLY A 149 -4.58 1.95 14.05
C GLY A 149 -3.85 1.13 12.98
N LEU A 150 -4.00 1.50 11.71
CA LEU A 150 -3.32 0.82 10.59
C LEU A 150 -1.80 1.03 10.61
N LYS A 151 -1.33 2.19 11.08
CA LYS A 151 0.09 2.42 11.32
C LYS A 151 0.65 1.38 12.28
N ARG A 152 0.04 1.23 13.44
CA ARG A 152 0.46 0.28 14.49
C ARG A 152 0.37 -1.17 14.04
N LEU A 153 -0.72 -1.55 13.37
CA LEU A 153 -0.99 -2.95 13.01
C LEU A 153 -0.22 -3.44 11.80
N ALA A 154 0.08 -2.55 10.84
CA ALA A 154 0.62 -2.97 9.56
C ALA A 154 1.77 -2.09 9.04
N LEU A 155 1.66 -0.75 9.07
CA LEU A 155 2.65 0.11 8.47
C LEU A 155 4.00 -0.02 9.16
N ASP A 156 4.05 0.16 10.48
CA ASP A 156 5.28 0.04 11.27
C ASP A 156 5.88 -1.38 11.21
N PRO A 157 5.10 -2.49 11.31
CA PRO A 157 5.62 -3.82 11.09
C PRO A 157 6.22 -4.02 9.70
N CYS A 158 5.48 -3.69 8.62
CA CYS A 158 5.96 -3.89 7.25
C CYS A 158 7.24 -3.11 6.98
N LEU A 159 7.21 -1.80 7.24
CA LEU A 159 8.36 -0.95 6.91
C LEU A 159 9.53 -1.17 7.88
N GLY A 160 9.26 -1.36 9.16
CA GLY A 160 10.30 -1.55 10.17
C GLY A 160 11.07 -2.86 9.99
N ASP A 161 10.38 -3.94 9.62
CA ASP A 161 11.03 -5.24 9.43
C ASP A 161 11.73 -5.36 8.07
N TRP A 162 11.23 -4.69 7.02
CA TRP A 162 11.65 -4.97 5.65
C TRP A 162 12.37 -3.82 4.93
N VAL A 163 12.21 -2.58 5.37
CA VAL A 163 12.74 -1.41 4.64
C VAL A 163 13.56 -0.49 5.53
N LEU A 164 13.05 -0.11 6.71
CA LEU A 164 13.63 0.93 7.54
C LEU A 164 14.63 0.39 8.56
N GLU A 165 15.74 1.12 8.75
CA GLU A 165 16.68 0.86 9.84
C GLU A 165 16.26 1.58 11.12
N PRO A 166 16.70 1.08 12.29
CA PRO A 166 17.54 -0.10 12.54
C PRO A 166 16.72 -1.39 12.72
N ALA A 167 15.40 -1.34 12.68
CA ALA A 167 14.53 -2.45 13.06
C ALA A 167 14.38 -3.53 11.98
N ARG A 168 14.83 -3.29 10.75
CA ARG A 168 14.67 -4.24 9.64
C ARG A 168 15.41 -5.55 9.90
N ILE A 169 14.66 -6.63 9.87
CA ILE A 169 15.15 -8.00 10.02
C ILE A 169 15.67 -8.51 8.69
N HIS A 170 14.90 -8.23 7.64
CA HIS A 170 15.23 -8.56 6.27
C HIS A 170 15.79 -7.33 5.58
N SER A 171 17.06 -7.03 5.86
CA SER A 171 17.79 -5.95 5.20
C SER A 171 17.79 -6.11 3.67
N LEU A 172 18.23 -5.09 2.94
CA LEU A 172 18.43 -5.18 1.50
C LEU A 172 19.26 -6.40 1.09
N ASN A 173 20.16 -6.86 1.96
CA ASN A 173 20.92 -8.10 1.78
C ASN A 173 20.05 -9.38 1.87
N SER A 174 18.77 -9.27 2.23
CA SER A 174 17.81 -10.40 2.25
C SER A 174 16.80 -10.33 1.12
N MET A 175 17.00 -9.46 0.17
CA MET A 175 16.02 -9.16 -0.86
C MET A 175 15.74 -10.30 -1.81
N GLY A 176 16.51 -11.15 -2.15
CA GLY A 176 16.36 -12.11 -3.24
C GLY A 176 15.05 -12.92 -3.34
N HIS A 177 14.00 -12.62 -2.57
CA HIS A 177 12.75 -13.39 -2.58
C HIS A 177 11.47 -12.52 -2.55
N ASN A 178 10.34 -13.16 -2.87
CA ASN A 178 9.03 -12.52 -3.00
C ASN A 178 8.48 -11.89 -1.70
N TRP A 179 8.84 -12.38 -0.53
CA TRP A 179 8.38 -11.79 0.74
C TRP A 179 8.77 -10.34 0.89
N TRP A 180 9.91 -9.96 0.32
CA TRP A 180 10.33 -8.57 0.34
C TRP A 180 9.34 -7.67 -0.40
N THR A 181 8.95 -8.04 -1.61
CA THR A 181 7.96 -7.25 -2.38
C THR A 181 6.60 -7.25 -1.70
N SER A 182 6.16 -8.38 -1.15
CA SER A 182 4.90 -8.41 -0.42
C SER A 182 4.91 -7.43 0.76
N CYS A 183 5.86 -7.55 1.66
CA CYS A 183 5.86 -6.72 2.87
C CYS A 183 6.20 -5.26 2.55
N ALA A 184 7.22 -5.00 1.72
CA ALA A 184 7.63 -3.65 1.38
C ALA A 184 6.61 -2.94 0.47
N CYS A 185 6.19 -3.56 -0.64
CA CYS A 185 5.29 -2.90 -1.59
C CYS A 185 3.87 -2.75 -1.06
N MET A 186 3.31 -3.75 -0.37
CA MET A 186 1.98 -3.64 0.22
C MET A 186 1.97 -2.66 1.40
N GLY A 187 3.03 -2.65 2.24
CA GLY A 187 3.27 -1.61 3.24
C GLY A 187 3.41 -0.21 2.62
N GLY A 188 4.09 -0.12 1.47
CA GLY A 188 4.23 1.11 0.69
C GLY A 188 2.90 1.63 0.14
N ILE A 189 2.02 0.76 -0.35
CA ILE A 189 0.65 1.12 -0.79
C ILE A 189 -0.15 1.65 0.41
N LEU A 190 -0.04 1.01 1.57
CA LEU A 190 -0.66 1.51 2.80
C LEU A 190 -0.09 2.87 3.18
N ALA A 191 1.23 3.06 3.13
CA ALA A 191 1.88 4.35 3.38
C ALA A 191 1.31 5.45 2.47
N LEU A 192 1.17 5.18 1.17
CA LEU A 192 0.58 6.13 0.22
C LEU A 192 -0.86 6.51 0.59
N SER A 193 -1.65 5.58 1.12
CA SER A 193 -3.03 5.87 1.53
C SER A 193 -3.12 6.76 2.76
N LEU A 194 -2.15 6.69 3.68
CA LEU A 194 -2.20 7.33 5.00
C LEU A 194 -1.46 8.67 5.07
N GLN A 195 -0.72 9.08 4.04
CA GLN A 195 0.17 10.24 4.11
C GLN A 195 -0.52 11.59 4.31
N ASN A 196 -1.83 11.67 4.12
CA ASN A 196 -2.60 12.88 4.43
C ASN A 196 -2.79 13.10 5.93
N GLU A 197 -2.82 12.03 6.71
CA GLU A 197 -3.01 12.00 8.16
C GLU A 197 -1.67 11.83 8.91
N LEU A 198 -0.73 11.07 8.34
CA LEU A 198 0.54 10.68 8.96
C LEU A 198 1.72 11.16 8.12
N PRO A 199 2.42 12.23 8.51
CA PRO A 199 3.59 12.73 7.76
C PRO A 199 4.71 11.68 7.58
N GLU A 200 4.90 10.79 8.57
CA GLU A 200 5.89 9.70 8.51
C GLU A 200 5.53 8.63 7.47
N ALA A 201 4.25 8.46 7.13
CA ALA A 201 3.82 7.55 6.08
C ALA A 201 4.38 7.97 4.71
N LYS A 202 4.50 9.27 4.45
CA LYS A 202 5.13 9.79 3.25
C LYS A 202 6.60 9.32 3.15
N GLN A 203 7.36 9.48 4.23
CA GLN A 203 8.76 9.03 4.28
C GLN A 203 8.88 7.52 4.08
N GLY A 204 7.92 6.76 4.64
CA GLY A 204 7.84 5.32 4.44
C GLY A 204 7.60 4.93 2.97
N ALA A 205 6.69 5.60 2.29
CA ALA A 205 6.44 5.37 0.86
C ALA A 205 7.66 5.72 -0.01
N GLU A 206 8.34 6.84 0.28
CA GLU A 206 9.58 7.25 -0.37
C GLU A 206 10.69 6.20 -0.18
N ALA A 207 10.85 5.67 1.03
CA ALA A 207 11.83 4.64 1.32
C ALA A 207 11.57 3.33 0.53
N VAL A 208 10.31 2.93 0.37
CA VAL A 208 9.96 1.78 -0.48
C VAL A 208 10.27 2.08 -1.95
N TYR A 209 9.94 3.29 -2.42
CA TYR A 209 10.22 3.70 -3.79
C TYR A 209 11.71 3.64 -4.13
N GLU A 210 12.58 4.10 -3.22
CA GLU A 210 14.03 4.08 -3.37
C GLU A 210 14.62 2.67 -3.25
N ALA A 211 14.01 1.81 -2.43
CA ALA A 211 14.47 0.44 -2.23
C ALA A 211 14.05 -0.52 -3.35
N LEU A 212 12.95 -0.25 -4.04
CA LEU A 212 12.42 -1.17 -5.06
C LEU A 212 13.39 -1.45 -6.22
N PRO A 213 14.10 -0.46 -6.82
CA PRO A 213 15.13 -0.76 -7.83
C PRO A 213 16.22 -1.69 -7.31
N GLN A 214 16.60 -1.57 -6.03
CA GLN A 214 17.62 -2.41 -5.40
C GLN A 214 17.17 -3.89 -5.31
N TRP A 215 15.89 -4.15 -5.18
CA TRP A 215 15.36 -5.52 -5.22
C TRP A 215 15.54 -6.16 -6.62
N PHE A 216 15.32 -5.41 -7.68
CA PHE A 216 15.56 -5.90 -9.05
C PHE A 216 17.04 -6.14 -9.32
N ASP A 217 17.91 -5.26 -8.82
CA ASP A 217 19.36 -5.26 -9.09
C ASP A 217 20.15 -6.07 -8.06
N PHE A 218 19.49 -6.71 -7.07
CA PHE A 218 20.19 -7.43 -6.01
C PHE A 218 21.00 -8.58 -6.57
N ALA A 219 22.34 -8.46 -6.48
CA ALA A 219 23.30 -9.40 -7.03
C ALA A 219 23.50 -10.67 -6.18
N GLY A 220 22.80 -10.78 -5.06
CA GLY A 220 22.99 -11.86 -4.09
C GLY A 220 24.11 -11.54 -3.09
N ASP A 221 24.29 -12.44 -2.12
CA ASP A 221 25.36 -12.40 -1.12
C ASP A 221 25.91 -13.80 -0.91
N VAL A 222 27.07 -14.08 -1.44
CA VAL A 222 27.71 -15.40 -1.37
C VAL A 222 28.06 -15.79 0.06
N LEU A 223 28.47 -14.82 0.90
CA LEU A 223 28.84 -15.08 2.30
C LEU A 223 27.63 -15.45 3.15
N GLN A 224 26.47 -14.87 2.83
CA GLN A 224 25.20 -15.18 3.49
C GLN A 224 24.37 -16.24 2.76
N GLN A 225 24.90 -16.83 1.70
CA GLN A 225 24.23 -17.83 0.86
C GLN A 225 22.89 -17.32 0.29
N LYS A 226 22.84 -16.04 -0.11
CA LYS A 226 21.67 -15.43 -0.70
C LYS A 226 21.83 -15.32 -2.21
N PRO A 227 20.90 -15.88 -2.98
CA PRO A 227 20.91 -15.75 -4.44
C PRO A 227 20.57 -14.32 -4.86
N LYS A 228 20.93 -13.97 -6.07
CA LYS A 228 20.46 -12.73 -6.74
C LYS A 228 18.95 -12.83 -7.00
N SER A 229 18.29 -11.67 -7.08
CA SER A 229 16.86 -11.65 -7.36
C SER A 229 16.53 -12.18 -8.75
N PHE A 230 17.27 -11.74 -9.76
CA PHE A 230 17.04 -12.12 -11.16
C PHE A 230 18.35 -12.48 -11.87
N ASP A 231 18.26 -13.42 -12.79
CA ASP A 231 19.32 -13.74 -13.75
C ASP A 231 19.37 -12.71 -14.90
N ALA A 232 20.44 -12.73 -15.69
CA ALA A 232 20.63 -11.82 -16.81
C ALA A 232 19.54 -11.96 -17.90
N ASP A 233 18.89 -13.12 -17.95
CA ASP A 233 17.77 -13.42 -18.85
C ASP A 233 16.39 -13.13 -18.24
N GLY A 234 16.35 -12.59 -17.00
CA GLY A 234 15.14 -12.24 -16.28
C GLY A 234 14.53 -13.38 -15.46
N GLY A 235 15.17 -14.52 -15.39
CA GLY A 235 14.73 -15.63 -14.53
C GLY A 235 14.87 -15.30 -13.06
N MET A 236 13.81 -15.45 -12.26
CA MET A 236 13.86 -15.32 -10.81
C MET A 236 14.24 -16.65 -10.17
N TYR A 237 15.13 -16.61 -9.19
CA TYR A 237 15.67 -17.83 -8.59
C TYR A 237 14.61 -18.69 -7.88
N GLU A 238 13.57 -18.06 -7.31
CA GLU A 238 12.54 -18.80 -6.57
C GLU A 238 11.61 -19.63 -7.47
N SER A 239 11.22 -19.14 -8.60
CA SER A 239 10.47 -19.78 -9.70
C SER A 239 9.67 -18.77 -10.50
N LEU A 240 9.12 -19.19 -11.63
CA LEU A 240 8.22 -18.37 -12.44
C LEU A 240 6.97 -17.89 -11.68
N ASN A 241 6.40 -18.74 -10.83
CA ASN A 241 5.21 -18.39 -10.04
C ASN A 241 5.51 -17.27 -9.04
N TYR A 242 6.63 -17.35 -8.32
CA TYR A 242 7.04 -16.32 -7.37
C TYR A 242 7.52 -15.05 -8.06
N ALA A 243 8.15 -15.16 -9.23
CA ALA A 243 8.48 -14.01 -10.06
C ALA A 243 7.20 -13.21 -10.43
N ASN A 244 6.18 -13.92 -10.92
CA ASN A 244 4.90 -13.30 -11.28
C ASN A 244 4.22 -12.63 -10.08
N PHE A 245 4.24 -13.27 -8.92
CA PHE A 245 3.68 -12.75 -7.68
C PHE A 245 4.41 -11.47 -7.24
N GLY A 246 5.73 -11.53 -7.08
CA GLY A 246 6.53 -10.37 -6.63
C GLY A 246 6.51 -9.20 -7.61
N ILE A 247 6.55 -9.47 -8.92
CA ILE A 247 6.46 -8.42 -9.96
C ILE A 247 5.08 -7.76 -9.94
N GLN A 248 4.00 -8.52 -9.76
CA GLN A 248 2.66 -7.97 -9.66
C GLN A 248 2.55 -6.97 -8.49
N GLU A 249 3.06 -7.30 -7.32
CA GLU A 249 3.04 -6.43 -6.15
C GLU A 249 3.89 -5.17 -6.36
N ALA A 250 5.08 -5.32 -6.94
CA ALA A 250 5.95 -4.21 -7.31
C ALA A 250 5.26 -3.26 -8.31
N LEU A 251 4.57 -3.80 -9.32
CA LEU A 251 3.81 -3.01 -10.30
C LEU A 251 2.61 -2.30 -9.66
N GLN A 252 1.91 -2.94 -8.72
CA GLN A 252 0.81 -2.30 -7.98
C GLN A 252 1.31 -1.10 -7.18
N PHE A 253 2.42 -1.25 -6.47
CA PHE A 253 3.04 -0.13 -5.74
C PHE A 253 3.49 0.99 -6.70
N ARG A 254 4.20 0.67 -7.78
CA ARG A 254 4.63 1.67 -8.77
C ARG A 254 3.46 2.42 -9.37
N LEU A 255 2.37 1.73 -9.67
CA LEU A 255 1.16 2.34 -10.20
C LEU A 255 0.51 3.29 -9.20
N ALA A 256 0.39 2.87 -7.94
CA ALA A 256 -0.12 3.72 -6.86
C ALA A 256 0.78 4.95 -6.64
N TRP A 257 2.10 4.77 -6.69
CA TRP A 257 3.07 5.86 -6.63
C TRP A 257 2.86 6.87 -7.75
N MET A 258 2.80 6.44 -9.01
CA MET A 258 2.59 7.31 -10.17
C MET A 258 1.28 8.10 -10.09
N ASN A 259 0.22 7.47 -9.56
CA ASN A 259 -1.08 8.12 -9.40
C ASN A 259 -1.06 9.19 -8.28
N THR A 260 -0.28 8.97 -7.23
CA THR A 260 -0.18 9.88 -6.08
C THR A 260 0.92 10.93 -6.21
N HIS A 261 1.90 10.71 -7.09
CA HIS A 261 3.04 11.59 -7.37
C HIS A 261 3.16 11.87 -8.88
N PRO A 262 2.21 12.58 -9.48
CA PRO A 262 2.24 12.86 -10.92
C PRO A 262 3.49 13.67 -11.28
N GLY A 263 4.26 13.17 -12.26
CA GLY A 263 5.48 13.82 -12.76
C GLY A 263 6.78 13.37 -12.10
N GLN A 264 6.72 12.35 -11.23
CA GLN A 264 7.92 11.70 -10.64
C GLN A 264 8.14 10.30 -11.20
#